data_4b10af11777ee6c301c15827ab37db5f
#
_entry.id   4b10af11777ee6c301c15827ab37db5f
#
_cell.length_a   1.000
_cell.length_b   1.000
_cell.length_c   1.000
_cell.angle_alpha   90.00
_cell.angle_beta   90.00
_cell.angle_gamma   90.00
#
_symmetry.space_group_name_H-M   'P 1'
#
loop_
_entity.id
_entity.type
_entity.pdbx_description
1 polymer ?
#
loop_
_entity_poly.entity_id
_entity_poly.type
_entity_poly.pdbx_seq_one_letter_code
_entity_poly.pdbx_strand_id
1 'polypeptide(L)'
;MKKLYKFLLNALPRPLLIRLSYIFKFFAPFLYRGSAVECPVCERSFSKFLSYGSKVTHRENVLCPYDLTLERHRLMWLYLQRETNFFTAQKLKVLHIAPEQCFLPHFKKQKNLDYITADLVSPIADLHFDLHNIPLEDQQYDVVFCNHVMEHVDDPIRCMSELQRVMKNGGWAIMQVPQDVTRDVTYEDASITSPADREKHFWQKDHVRLFGMDYPQWLERAGFTVEVFDMNEKWEPAEVESYRLMKKEILYILKKS
;
A
#
# COMPACT_ATOMS: atom_id res chain seq x y z
N MET A 1 -26.30 13.05 -5.82
CA MET A 1 -25.20 12.32 -6.47
C MET A 1 -24.37 11.46 -5.51
N LYS A 2 -23.83 11.98 -4.38
CA LYS A 2 -23.01 11.18 -3.41
C LYS A 2 -23.72 9.92 -2.86
N LYS A 3 -25.04 9.95 -2.58
CA LYS A 3 -25.80 8.78 -2.07
C LYS A 3 -25.98 7.69 -3.12
N LEU A 4 -26.27 8.04 -4.37
CA LEU A 4 -26.42 7.10 -5.48
C LEU A 4 -25.10 6.42 -5.82
N TYR A 5 -23.98 7.14 -5.83
CA TYR A 5 -22.65 6.61 -6.03
C TYR A 5 -22.26 5.59 -4.94
N LYS A 6 -22.49 5.91 -3.65
CA LYS A 6 -22.25 4.95 -2.55
C LYS A 6 -23.12 3.70 -2.64
N PHE A 7 -24.39 3.86 -3.02
CA PHE A 7 -25.30 2.73 -3.25
C PHE A 7 -24.78 1.81 -4.36
N LEU A 8 -24.38 2.37 -5.50
CA LEU A 8 -23.80 1.61 -6.61
C LEU A 8 -22.51 0.87 -6.23
N LEU A 9 -21.62 1.50 -5.49
CA LEU A 9 -20.38 0.86 -5.01
C LEU A 9 -20.62 -0.34 -4.10
N ASN A 10 -21.69 -0.30 -3.29
CA ASN A 10 -22.04 -1.39 -2.37
C ASN A 10 -22.90 -2.48 -3.01
N ALA A 11 -23.63 -2.16 -4.09
CA ALA A 11 -24.57 -3.08 -4.74
C ALA A 11 -23.95 -3.87 -5.90
N LEU A 12 -22.85 -3.37 -6.49
CA LEU A 12 -22.25 -3.99 -7.68
C LEU A 12 -21.11 -4.95 -7.32
N PRO A 13 -21.02 -6.11 -7.99
CA PRO A 13 -19.92 -7.05 -7.83
C PRO A 13 -18.56 -6.39 -8.15
N ARG A 14 -17.53 -6.73 -7.36
CA ARG A 14 -16.17 -6.21 -7.53
C ARG A 14 -15.62 -6.27 -8.98
N PRO A 15 -15.83 -7.36 -9.77
CA PRO A 15 -15.40 -7.39 -11.16
C PRO A 15 -16.05 -6.31 -12.05
N LEU A 16 -17.31 -6.00 -11.80
CA LEU A 16 -18.03 -4.95 -12.55
C LEU A 16 -17.52 -3.56 -12.17
N LEU A 17 -17.27 -3.32 -10.89
CA LEU A 17 -16.65 -2.07 -10.41
C LEU A 17 -15.28 -1.83 -11.03
N ILE A 18 -14.48 -2.88 -11.18
CA ILE A 18 -13.18 -2.82 -11.87
C ILE A 18 -13.39 -2.41 -13.34
N ARG A 19 -14.33 -3.03 -14.07
CA ARG A 19 -14.63 -2.65 -15.46
C ARG A 19 -15.10 -1.20 -15.59
N LEU A 20 -15.98 -0.77 -14.70
CA LEU A 20 -16.45 0.63 -14.68
C LEU A 20 -15.33 1.62 -14.37
N SER A 21 -14.37 1.24 -13.54
CA SER A 21 -13.19 2.08 -13.27
C SER A 21 -12.34 2.32 -14.54
N TYR A 22 -12.22 1.33 -15.43
CA TYR A 22 -11.53 1.51 -16.71
C TYR A 22 -12.25 2.49 -17.64
N ILE A 23 -13.58 2.46 -17.66
CA ILE A 23 -14.37 3.46 -18.43
C ILE A 23 -14.19 4.85 -17.83
N PHE A 24 -14.25 4.96 -16.51
CA PHE A 24 -14.03 6.23 -15.81
C PHE A 24 -12.64 6.82 -16.08
N LYS A 25 -11.58 5.98 -16.09
CA LYS A 25 -10.22 6.39 -16.44
C LYS A 25 -10.12 7.11 -17.78
N PHE A 26 -10.92 6.71 -18.77
CA PHE A 26 -10.92 7.35 -20.09
C PHE A 26 -11.44 8.79 -20.03
N PHE A 27 -12.47 9.05 -19.23
CA PHE A 27 -13.09 10.38 -19.10
C PHE A 27 -12.46 11.26 -18.02
N ALA A 28 -11.77 10.69 -17.06
CA ALA A 28 -11.18 11.39 -15.91
C ALA A 28 -10.27 12.58 -16.30
N PRO A 29 -9.34 12.46 -17.29
CA PRO A 29 -8.50 13.59 -17.70
C PRO A 29 -9.27 14.80 -18.24
N PHE A 30 -10.45 14.58 -18.80
CA PHE A 30 -11.31 15.68 -19.29
C PHE A 30 -12.11 16.31 -18.16
N LEU A 31 -12.68 15.48 -17.27
CA LEU A 31 -13.51 15.95 -16.15
C LEU A 31 -12.72 16.68 -15.06
N TYR A 32 -11.46 16.30 -14.86
CA TYR A 32 -10.57 16.83 -13.82
C TYR A 32 -9.39 17.60 -14.40
N ARG A 33 -9.53 18.15 -15.61
CA ARG A 33 -8.47 18.92 -16.28
C ARG A 33 -8.00 20.08 -15.42
N GLY A 34 -6.68 20.23 -15.26
CA GLY A 34 -6.04 21.30 -14.50
C GLY A 34 -4.61 20.96 -14.11
N SER A 35 -3.96 21.85 -13.35
CA SER A 35 -2.56 21.73 -12.93
C SER A 35 -2.35 21.97 -11.44
N ALA A 36 -3.42 21.88 -10.62
CA ALA A 36 -3.32 22.15 -9.20
C ALA A 36 -2.73 21.00 -8.39
N VAL A 37 -2.82 19.77 -8.90
CA VAL A 37 -2.24 18.57 -8.29
C VAL A 37 -1.67 17.67 -9.36
N GLU A 38 -0.65 16.87 -9.00
CA GLU A 38 0.05 15.97 -9.92
C GLU A 38 0.12 14.55 -9.36
N CYS A 39 -0.02 13.55 -10.23
CA CYS A 39 0.22 12.16 -9.88
C CYS A 39 1.53 11.68 -10.51
N PRO A 40 2.56 11.35 -9.71
CA PRO A 40 3.85 10.92 -10.24
C PRO A 40 3.81 9.51 -10.85
N VAL A 41 2.77 8.71 -10.54
CA VAL A 41 2.63 7.35 -11.08
C VAL A 41 2.11 7.36 -12.51
N CYS A 42 1.07 8.14 -12.80
CA CYS A 42 0.55 8.27 -14.16
C CYS A 42 1.09 9.49 -14.94
N GLU A 43 1.94 10.31 -14.32
CA GLU A 43 2.58 11.51 -14.88
C GLU A 43 1.57 12.52 -15.44
N ARG A 44 0.43 12.69 -14.74
CA ARG A 44 -0.66 13.58 -15.16
C ARG A 44 -1.02 14.59 -14.07
N SER A 45 -1.36 15.79 -14.53
CA SER A 45 -1.86 16.86 -13.66
C SER A 45 -3.38 16.98 -13.74
N PHE A 46 -3.99 17.40 -12.62
CA PHE A 46 -5.44 17.53 -12.47
C PHE A 46 -5.78 18.80 -11.70
N SER A 47 -7.03 19.27 -11.84
CA SER A 47 -7.56 20.36 -11.02
C SER A 47 -7.74 19.95 -9.56
N LYS A 48 -8.01 18.67 -9.31
CA LYS A 48 -8.06 18.02 -7.98
C LYS A 48 -8.08 16.51 -8.12
N PHE A 49 -7.77 15.81 -7.04
CA PHE A 49 -8.04 14.39 -6.90
C PHE A 49 -9.45 14.12 -6.34
N LEU A 50 -9.86 12.87 -6.35
CA LEU A 50 -11.13 12.43 -5.75
C LEU A 50 -10.99 12.27 -4.23
N SER A 51 -12.12 12.22 -3.54
CA SER A 51 -12.15 11.82 -2.13
C SER A 51 -12.10 10.31 -1.97
N TYR A 52 -11.54 9.83 -0.84
CA TYR A 52 -11.43 8.42 -0.51
C TYR A 52 -11.61 8.19 1.01
N GLY A 53 -12.00 6.98 1.38
CA GLY A 53 -12.12 6.51 2.76
C GLY A 53 -13.55 6.26 3.23
N SER A 54 -13.64 5.65 4.42
CA SER A 54 -14.88 5.37 5.14
C SER A 54 -15.43 6.64 5.82
N LYS A 55 -16.44 6.49 6.68
CA LYS A 55 -16.90 7.62 7.51
C LYS A 55 -15.83 8.10 8.51
N VAL A 56 -15.01 7.17 9.00
CA VAL A 56 -13.96 7.44 10.00
C VAL A 56 -12.67 7.97 9.36
N THR A 57 -12.34 7.46 8.17
CA THR A 57 -11.07 7.75 7.48
C THR A 57 -11.23 8.59 6.22
N HIS A 58 -12.36 9.32 6.08
CA HIS A 58 -12.65 10.11 4.89
C HIS A 58 -11.64 11.23 4.68
N ARG A 59 -11.01 11.25 3.51
CA ARG A 59 -10.08 12.31 3.08
C ARG A 59 -10.52 12.85 1.72
N GLU A 60 -10.40 14.14 1.53
CA GLU A 60 -10.68 14.80 0.25
C GLU A 60 -9.40 15.05 -0.53
N ASN A 61 -9.51 15.07 -1.86
CA ASN A 61 -8.41 15.41 -2.76
C ASN A 61 -7.20 14.47 -2.62
N VAL A 62 -7.44 13.14 -2.57
CA VAL A 62 -6.38 12.14 -2.28
C VAL A 62 -6.28 11.02 -3.30
N LEU A 63 -7.37 10.65 -3.99
CA LEU A 63 -7.41 9.54 -4.94
C LEU A 63 -7.25 10.05 -6.37
N CYS A 64 -6.18 9.68 -7.04
CA CYS A 64 -5.98 10.06 -8.45
C CYS A 64 -7.14 9.56 -9.32
N PRO A 65 -7.77 10.43 -10.14
CA PRO A 65 -8.92 10.04 -10.93
C PRO A 65 -8.57 9.13 -12.12
N TYR A 66 -7.29 9.03 -12.48
CA TYR A 66 -6.84 8.22 -13.61
C TYR A 66 -6.35 6.83 -13.21
N ASP A 67 -5.39 6.73 -12.32
CA ASP A 67 -4.76 5.45 -11.94
C ASP A 67 -5.22 4.92 -10.57
N LEU A 68 -6.05 5.69 -9.85
CA LEU A 68 -6.60 5.38 -8.53
C LEU A 68 -5.52 5.25 -7.44
N THR A 69 -4.37 5.90 -7.63
CA THR A 69 -3.35 6.00 -6.58
C THR A 69 -3.81 6.87 -5.41
N LEU A 70 -3.48 6.43 -4.21
CA LEU A 70 -3.60 7.18 -2.96
C LEU A 70 -2.27 7.82 -2.59
N GLU A 71 -2.26 8.63 -1.55
CA GLU A 71 -1.09 9.33 -1.00
C GLU A 71 0.07 8.38 -0.77
N ARG A 72 -0.17 7.26 -0.06
CA ARG A 72 0.83 6.22 0.24
C ARG A 72 1.43 5.57 -1.02
N HIS A 73 0.61 5.38 -2.07
CA HIS A 73 1.09 4.82 -3.33
C HIS A 73 2.03 5.79 -4.04
N ARG A 74 1.69 7.09 -4.04
CA ARG A 74 2.55 8.13 -4.64
C ARG A 74 3.84 8.31 -3.86
N LEU A 75 3.78 8.26 -2.53
CA LEU A 75 4.96 8.29 -1.66
C LEU A 75 5.89 7.10 -1.95
N MET A 76 5.37 5.88 -1.94
CA MET A 76 6.14 4.68 -2.26
C MET A 76 6.74 4.76 -3.67
N TRP A 77 5.98 5.19 -4.67
CA TRP A 77 6.46 5.35 -6.05
C TRP A 77 7.65 6.32 -6.14
N LEU A 78 7.53 7.49 -5.55
CA LEU A 78 8.60 8.49 -5.52
C LEU A 78 9.83 7.98 -4.77
N TYR A 79 9.64 7.28 -3.65
CA TYR A 79 10.72 6.62 -2.92
C TYR A 79 11.45 5.62 -3.81
N LEU A 80 10.74 4.74 -4.50
CA LEU A 80 11.32 3.76 -5.41
C LEU A 80 12.13 4.42 -6.54
N GLN A 81 11.65 5.55 -7.05
CA GLN A 81 12.33 6.28 -8.12
C GLN A 81 13.59 7.02 -7.68
N ARG A 82 13.58 7.58 -6.47
CA ARG A 82 14.60 8.55 -6.03
C ARG A 82 15.63 7.97 -5.08
N GLU A 83 15.19 7.06 -4.23
CA GLU A 83 15.99 6.60 -3.09
C GLU A 83 16.47 5.15 -3.29
N THR A 84 16.08 4.48 -4.37
CA THR A 84 16.42 3.09 -4.61
C THR A 84 16.90 2.82 -6.03
N ASN A 85 17.45 1.62 -6.25
CA ASN A 85 17.82 1.10 -7.57
C ASN A 85 16.67 0.36 -8.28
N PHE A 86 15.43 0.44 -7.79
CA PHE A 86 14.30 -0.38 -8.25
C PHE A 86 14.03 -0.23 -9.76
N PHE A 87 14.14 0.97 -10.30
CA PHE A 87 13.92 1.27 -11.73
C PHE A 87 15.22 1.38 -12.55
N THR A 88 16.36 0.91 -12.02
CA THR A 88 17.63 0.92 -12.74
C THR A 88 17.80 -0.29 -13.63
N ALA A 89 18.98 -0.47 -14.26
CA ALA A 89 19.29 -1.64 -15.07
C ALA A 89 19.61 -2.91 -14.26
N GLN A 90 19.73 -2.82 -12.93
CA GLN A 90 19.99 -3.95 -12.06
C GLN A 90 18.80 -4.93 -12.08
N LYS A 91 19.09 -6.22 -12.25
CA LYS A 91 18.06 -7.26 -12.17
C LYS A 91 17.67 -7.49 -10.70
N LEU A 92 16.35 -7.43 -10.45
CA LEU A 92 15.77 -7.65 -9.12
C LEU A 92 14.65 -8.70 -9.23
N LYS A 93 14.65 -9.66 -8.32
CA LYS A 93 13.53 -10.58 -8.11
C LYS A 93 12.63 -10.00 -7.02
N VAL A 94 11.38 -9.72 -7.37
CA VAL A 94 10.43 -8.97 -6.53
C VAL A 94 9.23 -9.82 -6.20
N LEU A 95 8.91 -9.93 -4.90
CA LEU A 95 7.65 -10.50 -4.41
C LEU A 95 6.74 -9.39 -3.91
N HIS A 96 5.55 -9.29 -4.46
CA HIS A 96 4.55 -8.30 -4.06
C HIS A 96 3.30 -8.96 -3.50
N ILE A 97 3.13 -8.90 -2.20
CA ILE A 97 1.98 -9.45 -1.48
C ILE A 97 0.80 -8.47 -1.55
N ALA A 98 -0.41 -8.99 -1.77
CA ALA A 98 -1.65 -8.20 -1.90
C ALA A 98 -1.51 -7.03 -2.89
N PRO A 99 -1.11 -7.30 -4.16
CA PRO A 99 -0.60 -6.28 -5.06
C PRO A 99 -1.62 -5.20 -5.37
N GLU A 100 -1.19 -3.95 -5.25
CA GLU A 100 -2.00 -2.79 -5.59
C GLU A 100 -2.17 -2.66 -7.11
N GLN A 101 -3.41 -2.54 -7.56
CA GLN A 101 -3.75 -2.42 -9.00
C GLN A 101 -3.06 -1.26 -9.71
N CYS A 102 -2.75 -0.18 -9.00
CA CYS A 102 -2.08 0.98 -9.58
C CYS A 102 -0.62 0.70 -9.98
N PHE A 103 0.08 -0.23 -9.31
CA PHE A 103 1.46 -0.58 -9.59
C PHE A 103 1.63 -1.70 -10.61
N LEU A 104 0.69 -2.66 -10.66
CA LEU A 104 0.77 -3.83 -11.52
C LEU A 104 1.20 -3.55 -12.96
N PRO A 105 0.55 -2.62 -13.72
CA PRO A 105 0.90 -2.36 -15.12
C PRO A 105 2.27 -1.71 -15.27
N HIS A 106 2.74 -1.00 -14.25
CA HIS A 106 4.04 -0.34 -14.26
C HIS A 106 5.17 -1.31 -13.95
N PHE A 107 5.02 -2.15 -12.90
CA PHE A 107 6.06 -3.10 -12.50
C PHE A 107 6.19 -4.25 -13.49
N LYS A 108 5.06 -4.79 -14.02
CA LYS A 108 5.08 -5.84 -15.06
C LYS A 108 5.74 -5.40 -16.40
N LYS A 109 5.87 -4.10 -16.65
CA LYS A 109 6.56 -3.58 -17.84
C LYS A 109 8.08 -3.43 -17.67
N GLN A 110 8.57 -3.47 -16.43
CA GLN A 110 10.00 -3.29 -16.15
C GLN A 110 10.79 -4.52 -16.54
N LYS A 111 11.71 -4.39 -17.50
CA LYS A 111 12.55 -5.50 -18.00
C LYS A 111 13.61 -5.98 -16.99
N ASN A 112 13.94 -5.14 -16.03
CA ASN A 112 14.87 -5.46 -14.95
C ASN A 112 14.22 -6.20 -13.78
N LEU A 113 12.89 -6.29 -13.71
CA LEU A 113 12.18 -6.94 -12.61
C LEU A 113 11.73 -8.36 -13.02
N ASP A 114 12.13 -9.37 -12.24
CA ASP A 114 11.44 -10.65 -12.16
C ASP A 114 10.34 -10.49 -11.10
N TYR A 115 9.17 -9.99 -11.55
CA TYR A 115 8.10 -9.50 -10.69
C TYR A 115 6.98 -10.54 -10.56
N ILE A 116 6.82 -11.05 -9.34
CA ILE A 116 5.82 -12.06 -8.97
C ILE A 116 4.90 -11.47 -7.90
N THR A 117 3.61 -11.73 -8.03
CA THR A 117 2.59 -11.28 -7.09
C THR A 117 1.96 -12.45 -6.35
N ALA A 118 1.60 -12.24 -5.07
CA ALA A 118 0.93 -13.23 -4.27
C ALA A 118 -0.18 -12.63 -3.41
N ASP A 119 -1.23 -13.40 -3.16
CA ASP A 119 -2.37 -13.02 -2.31
C ASP A 119 -3.05 -14.29 -1.81
N LEU A 120 -3.84 -14.20 -0.75
CA LEU A 120 -4.61 -15.34 -0.27
C LEU A 120 -5.69 -15.78 -1.28
N VAL A 121 -6.43 -14.82 -1.86
CA VAL A 121 -7.61 -15.10 -2.69
C VAL A 121 -7.78 -14.19 -3.91
N SER A 122 -6.96 -13.16 -4.07
CA SER A 122 -7.15 -12.15 -5.12
C SER A 122 -6.85 -12.71 -6.52
N PRO A 123 -7.80 -12.64 -7.47
CA PRO A 123 -7.62 -13.21 -8.82
C PRO A 123 -6.59 -12.47 -9.69
N ILE A 124 -6.03 -11.35 -9.23
CA ILE A 124 -5.00 -10.59 -9.94
C ILE A 124 -3.58 -10.98 -9.54
N ALA A 125 -3.43 -11.82 -8.50
CA ALA A 125 -2.15 -12.33 -8.06
C ALA A 125 -1.74 -13.57 -8.87
N ASP A 126 -0.43 -13.73 -9.06
CA ASP A 126 0.15 -14.86 -9.79
C ASP A 126 0.19 -16.13 -8.93
N LEU A 127 0.37 -15.98 -7.60
CA LEU A 127 0.42 -17.07 -6.61
C LEU A 127 -0.65 -16.88 -5.53
N HIS A 128 -1.09 -17.99 -4.92
CA HIS A 128 -2.06 -18.00 -3.82
C HIS A 128 -1.55 -18.84 -2.67
N PHE A 129 -1.34 -18.21 -1.51
CA PHE A 129 -0.92 -18.89 -0.28
C PHE A 129 -1.21 -18.03 0.95
N ASP A 130 -1.19 -18.68 2.13
CA ASP A 130 -1.26 -18.03 3.42
C ASP A 130 0.13 -17.57 3.85
N LEU A 131 0.24 -16.31 4.32
CA LEU A 131 1.48 -15.73 4.79
C LEU A 131 2.05 -16.39 6.06
N HIS A 132 1.22 -17.08 6.83
CA HIS A 132 1.69 -17.83 8.00
C HIS A 132 2.59 -19.02 7.63
N ASN A 133 2.56 -19.46 6.38
CA ASN A 133 3.38 -20.57 5.86
C ASN A 133 3.60 -20.40 4.35
N ILE A 134 4.58 -19.58 3.97
CA ILE A 134 4.86 -19.26 2.58
C ILE A 134 5.53 -20.46 1.90
N PRO A 135 4.91 -21.09 0.86
CA PRO A 135 5.45 -22.28 0.20
C PRO A 135 6.53 -21.93 -0.85
N LEU A 136 7.45 -21.06 -0.46
CA LEU A 136 8.58 -20.62 -1.27
C LEU A 136 9.88 -20.89 -0.51
N GLU A 137 10.94 -21.12 -1.26
CA GLU A 137 12.27 -21.38 -0.70
C GLU A 137 12.85 -20.13 -0.02
N ASP A 138 13.80 -20.35 0.87
CA ASP A 138 14.53 -19.28 1.55
C ASP A 138 15.36 -18.46 0.56
N GLN A 139 15.56 -17.19 0.88
CA GLN A 139 16.53 -16.31 0.21
C GLN A 139 16.33 -16.19 -1.32
N GLN A 140 15.08 -16.07 -1.77
CA GLN A 140 14.76 -15.99 -3.19
C GLN A 140 14.63 -14.56 -3.73
N TYR A 141 14.18 -13.60 -2.91
CA TYR A 141 13.75 -12.29 -3.37
C TYR A 141 14.70 -11.18 -2.93
N ASP A 142 15.02 -10.28 -3.87
CA ASP A 142 15.81 -9.08 -3.60
C ASP A 142 14.96 -8.00 -2.94
N VAL A 143 13.67 -7.95 -3.31
CA VAL A 143 12.71 -6.95 -2.83
C VAL A 143 11.38 -7.61 -2.48
N VAL A 144 10.79 -7.23 -1.34
CA VAL A 144 9.46 -7.67 -0.92
C VAL A 144 8.58 -6.46 -0.62
N PHE A 145 7.36 -6.43 -1.17
CA PHE A 145 6.31 -5.50 -0.81
C PHE A 145 5.15 -6.22 -0.13
N CYS A 146 4.72 -5.71 1.02
CA CYS A 146 3.57 -6.23 1.76
C CYS A 146 2.85 -5.09 2.48
N ASN A 147 1.97 -4.40 1.77
CA ASN A 147 1.32 -3.20 2.26
C ASN A 147 -0.13 -3.48 2.64
N HIS A 148 -0.55 -2.99 3.80
CA HIS A 148 -1.93 -3.13 4.30
C HIS A 148 -2.43 -4.58 4.36
N VAL A 149 -1.62 -5.44 5.00
CA VAL A 149 -1.90 -6.86 5.22
C VAL A 149 -1.81 -7.22 6.70
N MET A 150 -0.82 -6.69 7.42
CA MET A 150 -0.52 -7.09 8.80
C MET A 150 -1.63 -6.73 9.80
N GLU A 151 -2.49 -5.79 9.48
CA GLU A 151 -3.68 -5.45 10.25
C GLU A 151 -4.81 -6.48 10.15
N HIS A 152 -4.73 -7.42 9.18
CA HIS A 152 -5.76 -8.44 8.93
C HIS A 152 -5.38 -9.83 9.43
N VAL A 153 -4.08 -10.13 9.64
CA VAL A 153 -3.61 -11.48 9.98
C VAL A 153 -3.61 -11.71 11.49
N ASP A 154 -3.81 -12.95 11.93
CA ASP A 154 -3.86 -13.29 13.36
C ASP A 154 -2.48 -13.17 14.01
N ASP A 155 -1.43 -13.69 13.38
CA ASP A 155 -0.03 -13.64 13.87
C ASP A 155 0.87 -12.85 12.89
N PRO A 156 0.97 -11.52 13.02
CA PRO A 156 1.76 -10.70 12.12
C PRO A 156 3.26 -10.94 12.25
N ILE A 157 3.75 -11.31 13.45
CA ILE A 157 5.19 -11.60 13.63
C ILE A 157 5.59 -12.82 12.81
N ARG A 158 4.77 -13.87 12.82
CA ARG A 158 5.01 -15.06 12.01
C ARG A 158 4.98 -14.74 10.52
N CYS A 159 3.97 -13.98 10.06
CA CYS A 159 3.87 -13.57 8.65
C CYS A 159 5.08 -12.74 8.21
N MET A 160 5.49 -11.77 9.03
CA MET A 160 6.69 -10.95 8.78
C MET A 160 7.97 -11.79 8.76
N SER A 161 8.11 -12.77 9.67
CA SER A 161 9.26 -13.67 9.70
C SER A 161 9.34 -14.57 8.45
N GLU A 162 8.21 -15.06 7.94
CA GLU A 162 8.15 -15.80 6.68
C GLU A 162 8.56 -14.93 5.49
N LEU A 163 8.10 -13.66 5.44
CA LEU A 163 8.54 -12.71 4.42
C LEU A 163 10.04 -12.43 4.52
N GLN A 164 10.57 -12.28 5.73
CA GLN A 164 12.00 -12.14 5.98
C GLN A 164 12.77 -13.39 5.53
N ARG A 165 12.25 -14.60 5.79
CA ARG A 165 12.88 -15.87 5.38
C ARG A 165 13.08 -15.97 3.87
N VAL A 166 12.05 -15.62 3.08
CA VAL A 166 12.11 -15.70 1.61
C VAL A 166 12.94 -14.56 0.97
N MET A 167 13.28 -13.52 1.71
CA MET A 167 14.20 -12.48 1.25
C MET A 167 15.64 -12.97 1.27
N LYS A 168 16.44 -12.50 0.32
CA LYS A 168 17.90 -12.69 0.30
C LYS A 168 18.56 -11.85 1.40
N ASN A 169 19.72 -12.27 1.87
CA ASN A 169 20.60 -11.41 2.65
C ASN A 169 20.99 -10.20 1.81
N GLY A 170 20.94 -9.00 2.41
CA GLY A 170 21.10 -7.73 1.69
C GLY A 170 19.86 -7.28 0.89
N GLY A 171 18.79 -8.09 0.88
CA GLY A 171 17.50 -7.69 0.34
C GLY A 171 16.76 -6.68 1.23
N TRP A 172 15.76 -6.03 0.66
CA TRP A 172 14.98 -5.03 1.38
C TRP A 172 13.47 -5.17 1.12
N ALA A 173 12.66 -4.62 2.03
CA ALA A 173 11.20 -4.63 1.90
C ALA A 173 10.58 -3.31 2.29
N ILE A 174 9.35 -3.09 1.82
CA ILE A 174 8.43 -2.07 2.33
C ILE A 174 7.18 -2.79 2.83
N MET A 175 6.82 -2.52 4.10
CA MET A 175 5.60 -3.03 4.72
C MET A 175 4.87 -1.89 5.41
N GLN A 176 3.89 -1.32 4.73
CA GLN A 176 3.04 -0.26 5.28
C GLN A 176 1.81 -0.86 5.95
N VAL A 177 1.35 -0.20 7.01
CA VAL A 177 0.11 -0.51 7.73
C VAL A 177 -0.66 0.78 8.01
N PRO A 178 -1.97 0.74 8.21
CA PRO A 178 -2.70 1.86 8.82
C PRO A 178 -2.17 2.07 10.23
N GLN A 179 -1.60 3.24 10.47
CA GLN A 179 -0.97 3.58 11.75
C GLN A 179 -1.68 4.74 12.42
N ASP A 180 -2.00 4.60 13.71
CA ASP A 180 -2.45 5.70 14.54
C ASP A 180 -1.25 6.33 15.25
N VAL A 181 -0.74 7.41 14.65
CA VAL A 181 0.43 8.15 15.17
C VAL A 181 0.18 8.86 16.50
N THR A 182 -1.04 8.81 17.03
CA THR A 182 -1.37 9.34 18.37
C THR A 182 -1.27 8.29 19.46
N ARG A 183 -1.02 7.02 19.09
CA ARG A 183 -0.84 5.89 20.01
C ARG A 183 0.60 5.46 20.05
N ASP A 184 1.16 5.36 21.23
CA ASP A 184 2.52 4.83 21.43
C ASP A 184 2.56 3.32 21.21
N VAL A 185 1.45 2.61 21.52
CA VAL A 185 1.37 1.13 21.48
C VAL A 185 0.22 0.70 20.57
N THR A 186 0.47 -0.35 19.81
CA THR A 186 -0.51 -1.05 18.96
C THR A 186 -1.72 -1.48 19.79
N TYR A 187 -2.90 -1.19 19.27
CA TYR A 187 -4.16 -1.55 19.90
C TYR A 187 -4.71 -2.85 19.31
N GLU A 188 -4.80 -3.87 20.14
CA GLU A 188 -5.46 -5.15 19.88
C GLU A 188 -6.45 -5.48 20.99
N ASP A 189 -7.60 -6.05 20.63
CA ASP A 189 -8.59 -6.55 21.59
C ASP A 189 -9.35 -7.72 20.95
N ALA A 190 -9.04 -8.94 21.40
CA ALA A 190 -9.65 -10.17 20.91
C ALA A 190 -11.17 -10.26 21.13
N SER A 191 -11.73 -9.46 22.05
CA SER A 191 -13.17 -9.40 22.28
C SER A 191 -13.93 -8.64 21.19
N ILE A 192 -13.23 -7.83 20.39
CA ILE A 192 -13.81 -7.05 19.28
C ILE A 192 -13.91 -7.95 18.05
N THR A 193 -15.04 -8.63 17.88
CA THR A 193 -15.26 -9.60 16.81
C THR A 193 -16.26 -9.13 15.74
N SER A 194 -17.22 -8.25 16.11
CA SER A 194 -18.21 -7.79 15.14
C SER A 194 -17.61 -6.83 14.10
N PRO A 195 -18.01 -6.93 12.82
CA PRO A 195 -17.53 -6.00 11.78
C PRO A 195 -17.76 -4.51 12.09
N ALA A 196 -18.87 -4.20 12.80
CA ALA A 196 -19.20 -2.82 13.17
C ALA A 196 -18.27 -2.29 14.27
N ASP A 197 -17.94 -3.13 15.26
CA ASP A 197 -17.00 -2.76 16.31
C ASP A 197 -15.57 -2.68 15.76
N ARG A 198 -15.16 -3.59 14.90
CA ARG A 198 -13.87 -3.50 14.20
C ARG A 198 -13.73 -2.21 13.40
N GLU A 199 -14.75 -1.80 12.63
CA GLU A 199 -14.74 -0.52 11.91
C GLU A 199 -14.57 0.68 12.86
N LYS A 200 -15.21 0.63 14.04
CA LYS A 200 -15.12 1.68 15.05
C LYS A 200 -13.76 1.74 15.74
N HIS A 201 -13.18 0.59 16.09
CA HIS A 201 -11.96 0.49 16.90
C HIS A 201 -10.69 0.41 16.03
N PHE A 202 -10.75 -0.28 14.90
CA PHE A 202 -9.61 -0.54 14.03
C PHE A 202 -9.76 0.07 12.63
N TRP A 203 -10.76 0.97 12.43
CA TRP A 203 -11.03 1.75 11.22
C TRP A 203 -11.62 1.00 10.02
N GLN A 204 -11.56 -0.34 9.99
CA GLN A 204 -12.18 -1.17 8.95
C GLN A 204 -12.80 -2.44 9.55
N LYS A 205 -13.75 -3.03 8.81
CA LYS A 205 -14.58 -4.15 9.28
C LYS A 205 -13.82 -5.47 9.45
N ASP A 206 -12.70 -5.61 8.78
CA ASP A 206 -11.84 -6.79 8.67
C ASP A 206 -10.47 -6.60 9.32
N HIS A 207 -10.20 -5.44 9.91
CA HIS A 207 -9.03 -5.25 10.74
C HIS A 207 -9.20 -5.94 12.11
N VAL A 208 -8.13 -6.49 12.64
CA VAL A 208 -8.07 -7.11 13.98
C VAL A 208 -7.18 -6.32 14.93
N ARG A 209 -6.47 -5.32 14.42
CA ARG A 209 -5.62 -4.39 15.17
C ARG A 209 -5.50 -3.03 14.51
N LEU A 210 -5.03 -2.07 15.30
CA LEU A 210 -4.61 -0.76 14.83
C LEU A 210 -3.19 -0.49 15.35
N PHE A 211 -2.22 -0.46 14.42
CA PHE A 211 -0.82 -0.25 14.78
C PHE A 211 -0.59 1.14 15.35
N GLY A 212 0.24 1.21 16.40
CA GLY A 212 0.76 2.42 17.03
C GLY A 212 2.16 2.76 16.56
N MET A 213 2.82 3.67 17.28
CA MET A 213 4.21 4.08 17.01
C MET A 213 5.23 2.98 17.35
N ASP A 214 4.81 1.90 18.00
CA ASP A 214 5.60 0.68 18.26
C ASP A 214 5.70 -0.26 17.05
N TYR A 215 5.15 0.09 15.89
CA TYR A 215 5.22 -0.76 14.71
C TYR A 215 6.64 -1.16 14.30
N PRO A 216 7.67 -0.30 14.38
CA PRO A 216 9.06 -0.71 14.15
C PRO A 216 9.52 -1.89 15.02
N GLN A 217 9.12 -1.94 16.29
CA GLN A 217 9.47 -3.04 17.19
C GLN A 217 8.84 -4.37 16.78
N TRP A 218 7.65 -4.34 16.13
CA TRP A 218 7.04 -5.55 15.56
C TRP A 218 7.88 -6.08 14.39
N LEU A 219 8.38 -5.21 13.54
CA LEU A 219 9.24 -5.54 12.41
C LEU A 219 10.61 -6.08 12.87
N GLU A 220 11.20 -5.46 13.91
CA GLU A 220 12.46 -5.90 14.51
C GLU A 220 12.32 -7.29 15.17
N ARG A 221 11.21 -7.56 15.86
CA ARG A 221 10.90 -8.89 16.42
C ARG A 221 10.79 -9.98 15.36
N ALA A 222 10.43 -9.64 14.14
CA ALA A 222 10.41 -10.54 12.99
C ALA A 222 11.80 -10.73 12.32
N GLY A 223 12.85 -10.05 12.82
CA GLY A 223 14.22 -10.20 12.37
C GLY A 223 14.68 -9.16 11.34
N PHE A 224 13.93 -8.10 11.12
CA PHE A 224 14.35 -7.01 10.23
C PHE A 224 15.19 -5.95 10.94
N THR A 225 16.11 -5.33 10.21
CA THR A 225 16.64 -4.01 10.55
C THR A 225 15.71 -2.97 9.93
N VAL A 226 15.22 -2.03 10.73
CA VAL A 226 14.23 -1.02 10.31
C VAL A 226 14.90 0.33 10.10
N GLU A 227 14.73 0.89 8.92
CA GLU A 227 15.10 2.26 8.59
C GLU A 227 13.83 3.07 8.34
N VAL A 228 13.74 4.22 8.96
CA VAL A 228 12.59 5.12 8.83
C VAL A 228 12.89 6.17 7.77
N PHE A 229 12.02 6.29 6.77
CA PHE A 229 12.08 7.34 5.78
C PHE A 229 10.95 8.35 6.01
N ASP A 230 11.32 9.58 6.36
CA ASP A 230 10.41 10.72 6.43
C ASP A 230 10.66 11.64 5.22
N MET A 231 9.64 11.76 4.36
CA MET A 231 9.72 12.62 3.19
C MET A 231 9.86 14.11 3.53
N ASN A 232 9.37 14.54 4.71
CA ASN A 232 9.45 15.94 5.11
C ASN A 232 10.89 16.39 5.41
N GLU A 233 11.79 15.44 5.71
CA GLU A 233 13.21 15.72 5.90
C GLU A 233 13.99 15.71 4.57
N LYS A 234 13.44 15.14 3.53
CA LYS A 234 14.15 14.85 2.26
C LYS A 234 13.65 15.65 1.07
N TRP A 235 12.36 15.99 1.04
CA TRP A 235 11.72 16.57 -0.14
C TRP A 235 11.14 17.96 0.16
N GLU A 236 11.10 18.81 -0.87
CA GLU A 236 10.60 20.18 -0.75
C GLU A 236 9.12 20.23 -0.41
N PRO A 237 8.67 21.07 0.53
CA PRO A 237 7.28 21.17 0.96
C PRO A 237 6.29 21.45 -0.19
N ALA A 238 6.70 22.23 -1.20
CA ALA A 238 5.88 22.54 -2.36
C ALA A 238 5.62 21.29 -3.21
N GLU A 239 6.57 20.38 -3.29
CA GLU A 239 6.47 19.12 -4.00
C GLU A 239 5.56 18.13 -3.26
N VAL A 240 5.75 18.00 -1.95
CA VAL A 240 4.88 17.19 -1.07
C VAL A 240 3.42 17.62 -1.22
N GLU A 241 3.16 18.92 -1.32
CA GLU A 241 1.81 19.46 -1.54
C GLU A 241 1.30 19.21 -2.96
N SER A 242 2.11 19.38 -4.01
CA SER A 242 1.70 19.15 -5.40
C SER A 242 1.29 17.71 -5.67
N TYR A 243 1.99 16.74 -5.09
CA TYR A 243 1.65 15.32 -5.15
C TYR A 243 0.57 14.90 -4.14
N ARG A 244 0.07 15.81 -3.32
CA ARG A 244 -0.92 15.55 -2.27
C ARG A 244 -0.49 14.38 -1.39
N LEU A 245 0.76 14.38 -0.96
CA LEU A 245 1.29 13.38 -0.02
C LEU A 245 0.79 13.68 1.40
N MET A 246 0.61 12.65 2.20
CA MET A 246 0.18 12.79 3.59
C MET A 246 1.40 13.04 4.48
N LYS A 247 1.56 14.25 5.02
CA LYS A 247 2.75 14.67 5.80
C LYS A 247 3.10 13.79 6.99
N LYS A 248 2.13 13.02 7.50
CA LYS A 248 2.32 12.07 8.62
C LYS A 248 2.60 10.63 8.16
N GLU A 249 2.62 10.38 6.85
CA GLU A 249 2.92 9.05 6.31
C GLU A 249 4.41 8.78 6.44
N ILE A 250 4.74 7.66 7.05
CA ILE A 250 6.10 7.18 7.25
C ILE A 250 6.30 5.92 6.41
N LEU A 251 7.43 5.80 5.69
CA LEU A 251 7.85 4.55 5.09
C LEU A 251 8.84 3.83 6.00
N TYR A 252 8.54 2.57 6.28
CA TYR A 252 9.48 1.67 6.96
C TYR A 252 10.18 0.82 5.92
N ILE A 253 11.49 1.01 5.83
CA ILE A 253 12.38 0.30 4.92
C ILE A 253 13.06 -0.80 5.72
N LEU A 254 12.81 -2.04 5.37
CA LEU A 254 13.22 -3.20 6.10
C LEU A 254 14.40 -3.86 5.39
N LYS A 255 15.45 -4.17 6.11
CA LYS A 255 16.63 -4.85 5.58
C LYS A 255 16.81 -6.20 6.26
N LYS A 256 17.23 -7.18 5.46
CA LYS A 256 17.71 -8.48 5.95
C LYS A 256 19.23 -8.47 5.93
N SER A 257 19.82 -8.64 7.11
CA SER A 257 21.27 -8.75 7.29
C SER A 257 21.81 -10.09 6.79
#